data_c58229141e5ba743d2c0f04cf0506154
#
_entry.id   c58229141e5ba743d2c0f04cf0506154
#
_cell.length_a   1.000
_cell.length_b   1.000
_cell.length_c   1.000
_cell.angle_alpha   90.00
_cell.angle_beta   90.00
_cell.angle_gamma   90.00
#
_symmetry.space_group_name_H-M   'P 1'
#
loop_
_entity.id
_entity.type
_entity.pdbx_description
1 polymer ?
#
loop_
_entity_poly.entity_id
_entity_poly.type
_entity_poly.pdbx_seq_one_letter_code
_entity_poly.pdbx_strand_id
1 'polypeptide(L)'
;MVFSLSSEEIATCMKVLSDPTRLLMLKLVSKKKYCVCQFVDMFNASQPSISQHLKKLKEAGLVVETRKGQWRFYSLNQSSPKAELIQVVLKQISDQDERYRSLIEKETPVDCG
;
A
#
# COMPACT_ATOMS: atom_id res chain seq x y z
N MET A 1 -0.60 8.22 -25.01
CA MET A 1 -1.26 8.84 -23.86
C MET A 1 -0.28 9.70 -23.10
N VAL A 2 -0.71 10.86 -22.72
CA VAL A 2 0.16 11.80 -22.02
C VAL A 2 -0.19 11.80 -20.54
N PHE A 3 0.80 11.53 -19.71
CA PHE A 3 0.67 11.69 -18.28
C PHE A 3 1.35 12.98 -17.90
N SER A 4 0.67 13.78 -17.15
CA SER A 4 1.19 15.08 -16.80
C SER A 4 0.98 15.30 -15.31
N LEU A 5 1.97 14.92 -14.54
CA LEU A 5 2.02 15.26 -13.13
C LEU A 5 2.96 16.44 -12.97
N SER A 6 2.58 17.38 -12.12
CA SER A 6 3.48 18.49 -11.80
C SER A 6 4.65 17.98 -10.96
N SER A 7 5.72 18.76 -10.93
CA SER A 7 6.87 18.44 -10.07
C SER A 7 6.45 18.36 -8.60
N GLU A 8 5.50 19.21 -8.22
CA GLU A 8 4.98 19.25 -6.86
C GLU A 8 4.21 17.97 -6.53
N GLU A 9 3.39 17.50 -7.46
CA GLU A 9 2.65 16.26 -7.29
C GLU A 9 3.58 15.06 -7.18
N ILE A 10 4.61 15.02 -8.00
CA ILE A 10 5.60 13.94 -7.96
C ILE A 10 6.37 13.98 -6.63
N ALA A 11 6.81 15.17 -6.22
CA ALA A 11 7.55 15.31 -4.97
C ALA A 11 6.71 14.87 -3.76
N THR A 12 5.44 15.25 -3.73
CA THR A 12 4.53 14.84 -2.66
C THR A 12 4.36 13.33 -2.64
N CYS A 13 4.23 12.72 -3.81
CA CYS A 13 4.13 11.28 -3.95
C CYS A 13 5.39 10.59 -3.42
N MET A 14 6.56 11.07 -3.83
CA MET A 14 7.83 10.50 -3.38
C MET A 14 7.98 10.60 -1.86
N LYS A 15 7.49 11.68 -1.28
CA LYS A 15 7.54 11.86 0.16
C LYS A 15 6.72 10.80 0.89
N VAL A 16 5.54 10.48 0.38
CA VAL A 16 4.71 9.41 0.94
C VAL A 16 5.44 8.07 0.80
N LEU A 17 6.09 7.83 -0.32
CA LEU A 17 6.79 6.58 -0.59
C LEU A 17 8.12 6.46 0.14
N SER A 18 8.63 7.52 0.73
CA SER A 18 9.93 7.48 1.40
C SER A 18 9.91 6.68 2.71
N ASP A 19 8.72 6.35 3.22
CA ASP A 19 8.60 5.50 4.40
C ASP A 19 8.61 4.03 3.96
N PRO A 20 9.55 3.21 4.48
CA PRO A 20 9.65 1.81 4.06
C PRO A 20 8.39 0.99 4.31
N THR A 21 7.69 1.28 5.39
CA THR A 21 6.45 0.55 5.71
C THR A 21 5.38 0.85 4.67
N ARG A 22 5.18 2.12 4.34
CA ARG A 22 4.21 2.50 3.32
C ARG A 22 4.56 1.95 1.94
N LEU A 23 5.85 1.97 1.61
CA LEU A 23 6.31 1.43 0.33
C LEU A 23 5.99 -0.06 0.21
N LEU A 24 6.24 -0.82 1.27
CA LEU A 24 5.96 -2.25 1.28
C LEU A 24 4.46 -2.54 1.30
N MET A 25 3.68 -1.72 1.99
CA MET A 25 2.22 -1.83 1.93
C MET A 25 1.71 -1.69 0.50
N LEU A 26 2.25 -0.72 -0.24
CA LEU A 26 1.86 -0.52 -1.64
C LEU A 26 2.24 -1.73 -2.49
N LYS A 27 3.42 -2.29 -2.28
CA LYS A 27 3.82 -3.48 -3.02
C LYS A 27 2.86 -4.62 -2.74
N LEU A 28 2.47 -4.82 -1.49
CA LEU A 28 1.52 -5.86 -1.12
C LEU A 28 0.17 -5.65 -1.80
N VAL A 29 -0.40 -4.45 -1.69
CA VAL A 29 -1.73 -4.20 -2.27
C VAL A 29 -1.70 -4.16 -3.79
N SER A 30 -0.52 -4.02 -4.41
CA SER A 30 -0.41 -4.13 -5.86
C SER A 30 -0.64 -5.55 -6.35
N LYS A 31 -0.51 -6.54 -5.47
CA LYS A 31 -0.69 -7.95 -5.81
C LYS A 31 -2.12 -8.40 -5.54
N LYS A 32 -2.71 -7.95 -4.45
CA LYS A 32 -4.09 -8.27 -4.07
C LYS A 32 -4.53 -7.30 -2.99
N LYS A 33 -5.82 -7.32 -2.65
CA LYS A 33 -6.31 -6.46 -1.58
C LYS A 33 -6.04 -7.08 -0.21
N TYR A 34 -5.85 -6.21 0.78
CA TYR A 34 -5.56 -6.61 2.15
C TYR A 34 -6.47 -5.88 3.12
N CYS A 35 -6.81 -6.57 4.18
CA CYS A 35 -7.54 -6.02 5.32
C CYS A 35 -6.55 -5.43 6.33
N VAL A 36 -7.00 -4.45 7.09
CA VAL A 36 -6.17 -3.82 8.14
C VAL A 36 -5.61 -4.86 9.09
N CYS A 37 -6.42 -5.85 9.49
CA CYS A 37 -5.99 -6.88 10.43
C CYS A 37 -4.82 -7.71 9.90
N GLN A 38 -4.78 -7.95 8.60
CA GLN A 38 -3.66 -8.66 8.00
C GLN A 38 -2.37 -7.85 8.12
N PHE A 39 -2.44 -6.54 7.87
CA PHE A 39 -1.27 -5.68 8.01
C PHE A 39 -0.78 -5.61 9.46
N VAL A 40 -1.69 -5.57 10.42
CA VAL A 40 -1.32 -5.58 11.83
C VAL A 40 -0.46 -6.81 12.14
N ASP A 41 -0.89 -7.97 11.65
CA ASP A 41 -0.15 -9.21 11.87
C ASP A 41 1.16 -9.22 11.09
N MET A 42 1.13 -8.85 9.82
CA MET A 42 2.30 -8.94 8.94
C MET A 42 3.42 -8.00 9.38
N PHE A 43 3.07 -6.78 9.76
CA PHE A 43 4.06 -5.78 10.18
C PHE A 43 4.35 -5.82 11.67
N ASN A 44 3.62 -6.63 12.42
CA ASN A 44 3.76 -6.70 13.87
C ASN A 44 3.67 -5.30 14.47
N ALA A 45 2.66 -4.57 14.08
CA ALA A 45 2.46 -3.18 14.46
C ALA A 45 1.07 -2.99 15.04
N SER A 46 0.87 -1.88 15.75
CA SER A 46 -0.43 -1.56 16.31
C SER A 46 -1.40 -1.16 15.22
N GLN A 47 -2.69 -1.36 15.47
CA GLN A 47 -3.72 -0.94 14.53
C GLN A 47 -3.67 0.57 14.27
N PRO A 48 -3.52 1.44 15.28
CA PRO A 48 -3.41 2.87 15.00
C PRO A 48 -2.25 3.23 14.09
N SER A 49 -1.10 2.56 14.25
CA SER A 49 0.05 2.81 13.38
C SER A 49 -0.25 2.42 11.94
N ILE A 50 -0.81 1.23 11.74
CA ILE A 50 -1.20 0.76 10.42
C ILE A 50 -2.24 1.70 9.79
N SER A 51 -3.25 2.08 10.57
CA SER A 51 -4.29 2.97 10.08
C SER A 51 -3.76 4.33 9.64
N GLN A 52 -2.76 4.85 10.34
CA GLN A 52 -2.14 6.13 9.95
C GLN A 52 -1.39 6.02 8.63
N HIS A 53 -0.68 4.93 8.41
CA HIS A 53 0.01 4.70 7.14
C HIS A 53 -1.00 4.58 5.99
N LEU A 54 -2.07 3.82 6.21
CA LEU A 54 -3.10 3.65 5.19
C LEU A 54 -3.83 4.95 4.90
N LYS A 55 -4.05 5.77 5.92
CA LYS A 55 -4.66 7.08 5.74
C LYS A 55 -3.82 7.96 4.83
N LYS A 56 -2.51 7.98 5.04
CA LYS A 56 -1.60 8.77 4.21
C LYS A 56 -1.59 8.27 2.76
N LEU A 57 -1.60 6.96 2.57
CA LEU A 57 -1.67 6.38 1.23
C LEU A 57 -2.99 6.72 0.55
N LYS A 58 -4.08 6.68 1.29
CA LYS A 58 -5.40 6.99 0.77
C LYS A 58 -5.52 8.47 0.41
N GLU A 59 -5.06 9.35 1.29
CA GLU A 59 -5.09 10.79 1.04
C GLU A 59 -4.25 11.18 -0.17
N ALA A 60 -3.17 10.46 -0.40
CA ALA A 60 -2.34 10.68 -1.59
C ALA A 60 -2.96 10.08 -2.85
N GLY A 61 -4.08 9.38 -2.74
CA GLY A 61 -4.76 8.79 -3.88
C GLY A 61 -4.11 7.51 -4.39
N LEU A 62 -3.26 6.87 -3.60
CA LEU A 62 -2.51 5.70 -4.04
C LEU A 62 -3.23 4.39 -3.77
N VAL A 63 -4.11 4.38 -2.78
CA VAL A 63 -4.92 3.20 -2.46
C VAL A 63 -6.39 3.59 -2.37
N VAL A 64 -7.25 2.60 -2.55
CA VAL A 64 -8.69 2.76 -2.35
C VAL A 64 -9.13 1.83 -1.24
N GLU A 65 -10.08 2.31 -0.45
CA GLU A 65 -10.66 1.55 0.64
C GLU A 65 -12.01 1.01 0.21
N THR A 66 -12.25 -0.27 0.47
CA THR A 66 -13.53 -0.91 0.23
C THR A 66 -14.01 -1.54 1.53
N ARG A 67 -15.26 -1.30 1.89
CA ARG A 67 -15.83 -1.91 3.06
C ARG A 67 -16.67 -3.12 2.67
N LYS A 68 -16.55 -4.18 3.47
CA LYS A 68 -17.35 -5.37 3.30
C LYS A 68 -17.73 -5.85 4.70
N GLY A 69 -18.98 -5.56 5.11
CA GLY A 69 -19.38 -5.78 6.47
C GLY A 69 -18.59 -4.88 7.41
N GLN A 70 -17.93 -5.49 8.40
CA GLN A 70 -17.09 -4.76 9.34
C GLN A 70 -15.64 -4.68 8.89
N TRP A 71 -15.31 -5.30 7.75
CA TRP A 71 -13.93 -5.34 7.25
C TRP A 71 -13.65 -4.16 6.34
N ARG A 72 -12.44 -3.61 6.46
CA ARG A 72 -11.94 -2.59 5.54
C ARG A 72 -10.79 -3.19 4.75
N PHE A 73 -10.95 -3.20 3.43
CA PHE A 73 -9.95 -3.72 2.52
C PHE A 73 -9.31 -2.58 1.75
N TYR A 74 -8.04 -2.72 1.48
CA TYR A 74 -7.28 -1.73 0.72
C TYR A 74 -6.68 -2.38 -0.52
N SER A 75 -6.75 -1.67 -1.63
CA SER A 75 -6.18 -2.11 -2.89
C SER A 75 -5.54 -0.92 -3.59
N LEU A 76 -4.70 -1.22 -4.58
CA LEU A 76 -4.04 -0.17 -5.34
C LEU A 76 -5.06 0.63 -6.15
N ASN A 77 -4.92 1.95 -6.16
CA ASN A 77 -5.80 2.80 -6.96
C ASN A 77 -5.27 2.89 -8.38
N GLN A 78 -5.76 2.00 -9.23
CA GLN A 78 -5.32 1.93 -10.62
C GLN A 78 -5.90 3.03 -11.50
N SER A 79 -6.87 3.75 -11.01
CA SER A 79 -7.48 4.88 -11.72
C SER A 79 -6.78 6.20 -11.45
N SER A 80 -5.81 6.23 -10.54
CA SER A 80 -5.09 7.42 -10.20
C SER A 80 -4.17 7.86 -11.34
N PRO A 81 -4.02 9.17 -11.59
CA PRO A 81 -3.00 9.65 -12.52
C PRO A 81 -1.58 9.24 -12.11
N LYS A 82 -1.39 8.89 -10.85
CA LYS A 82 -0.09 8.47 -10.31
C LYS A 82 0.14 6.97 -10.45
N ALA A 83 -0.85 6.21 -10.93
CA ALA A 83 -0.77 4.75 -10.93
C ALA A 83 0.43 4.22 -11.72
N GLU A 84 0.72 4.82 -12.88
CA GLU A 84 1.84 4.37 -13.69
C GLU A 84 3.18 4.60 -12.99
N LEU A 85 3.34 5.78 -12.39
CA LEU A 85 4.55 6.08 -11.62
C LEU A 85 4.74 5.08 -10.49
N ILE A 86 3.66 4.79 -9.76
CA ILE A 86 3.70 3.84 -8.65
C ILE A 86 4.08 2.45 -9.15
N GLN A 87 3.48 1.99 -10.25
CA GLN A 87 3.80 0.68 -10.80
C GLN A 87 5.26 0.56 -11.18
N VAL A 88 5.84 1.60 -11.78
CA VAL A 88 7.26 1.59 -12.13
C VAL A 88 8.12 1.46 -10.88
N VAL A 89 7.82 2.23 -9.85
CA VAL A 89 8.56 2.17 -8.57
C VAL A 89 8.46 0.78 -7.96
N LEU A 90 7.26 0.24 -7.87
CA LEU A 90 7.03 -1.06 -7.21
C LEU A 90 7.72 -2.20 -7.95
N LYS A 91 7.81 -2.11 -9.27
CA LYS A 91 8.51 -3.12 -10.07
C LYS A 91 10.02 -3.15 -9.80
N GLN A 92 10.57 -2.07 -9.29
CA GLN A 92 12.00 -2.03 -8.92
C GLN A 92 12.28 -2.82 -7.65
N ILE A 93 11.24 -3.10 -6.85
CA ILE A 93 11.41 -3.93 -5.65
C ILE A 93 11.30 -5.38 -6.09
N SER A 94 12.39 -6.12 -5.92
CA SER A 94 12.39 -7.55 -6.26
C SER A 94 11.38 -8.32 -5.43
N ASP A 95 10.73 -9.30 -6.05
CA ASP A 95 9.87 -10.22 -5.29
C ASP A 95 10.70 -11.06 -4.32
N GLN A 96 12.03 -11.06 -4.47
CA GLN A 96 12.95 -11.73 -3.57
C GLN A 96 13.48 -10.81 -2.48
N ASP A 97 13.05 -9.56 -2.46
CA ASP A 97 13.44 -8.63 -1.40
C ASP A 97 13.18 -9.27 -0.05
N GLU A 98 14.19 -9.26 0.79
CA GLU A 98 14.16 -9.99 2.06
C GLU A 98 13.02 -9.53 2.97
N ARG A 99 12.85 -8.23 3.09
CA ARG A 99 11.80 -7.68 3.95
C ARG A 99 10.41 -7.96 3.39
N TYR A 100 10.26 -7.83 2.07
CA TYR A 100 8.99 -8.14 1.41
C TYR A 100 8.61 -9.60 1.63
N ARG A 101 9.55 -10.51 1.42
CA ARG A 101 9.29 -11.94 1.61
C ARG A 101 8.94 -12.28 3.05
N SER A 102 9.64 -11.64 4.00
CA SER A 102 9.33 -11.83 5.41
C SER A 102 7.90 -11.45 5.74
N LEU A 103 7.40 -10.37 5.14
CA LEU A 103 6.01 -9.96 5.34
C LEU A 103 5.03 -10.99 4.76
N ILE A 104 5.32 -11.49 3.58
CA ILE A 104 4.47 -12.51 2.95
C ILE A 104 4.38 -13.75 3.82
N GLU A 105 5.49 -14.14 4.43
CA GLU A 105 5.52 -15.33 5.31
C GLU A 105 4.63 -15.15 6.54
N LYS A 106 4.38 -13.93 6.95
CA LYS A 106 3.54 -13.62 8.11
C LYS A 106 2.09 -13.34 7.73
N GLU A 107 1.75 -13.48 6.46
CA GLU A 107 0.39 -13.20 6.01
C GLU A 107 -0.60 -14.18 6.64
N THR A 108 -1.66 -13.62 7.21
CA THR A 108 -2.72 -14.40 7.84
C THR A 108 -3.98 -14.33 6.98
N PRO A 109 -4.86 -15.32 7.07
CA PRO A 109 -6.14 -15.22 6.35
C PRO A 109 -7.01 -14.13 6.96
N VAL A 110 -7.93 -13.62 6.16
CA VAL A 110 -8.92 -12.66 6.64
C VAL A 110 -9.93 -13.46 7.46
N ASP A 111 -9.61 -13.63 8.71
CA ASP A 111 -10.51 -14.28 9.64
C ASP A 111 -10.46 -13.51 10.92
N CYS A 112 -11.21 -12.47 10.94
CA CYS A 112 -11.29 -11.65 12.13
C CYS A 112 -12.55 -12.02 12.89
N GLY A 113 -13.05 -13.15 12.59
CA GLY A 113 -14.29 -13.71 13.07
C GLY A 113 -14.37 -13.98 14.50
#